data_93cc4d38cc5a880fd0987e1d53a4cbe7
#
_entry.id   93cc4d38cc5a880fd0987e1d53a4cbe7
#
_cell.length_a   1.000
_cell.length_b   1.000
_cell.length_c   1.000
_cell.angle_alpha   90.00
_cell.angle_beta   90.00
_cell.angle_gamma   90.00
#
_symmetry.space_group_name_H-M   'P 1'
#
loop_
_entity.id
_entity.type
_entity.pdbx_description
1 polymer ?
#
loop_
_entity_poly.entity_id
_entity_poly.type
_entity_poly.pdbx_seq_one_letter_code
_entity_poly.pdbx_strand_id
1 'polypeptide(L)'
;MDHRLVAWAREVKARERRRDPPARNIPVLWLFTDALRVPDPQAAVAALPRRLCGVVFRHDGAAGRAALAKAVSRQCRTLAIPLVVAGNARLAAAVGAGVHLRNGRRTADGGLRRWLRPAALVTSSAHSGADLRRARTMGADAVFLSPTLPTRSHPGAPALGIVRWAALARLARNEGMALGGVEGRMVRRLPRWCRGAGAIGALMAAGADDVCCRAATVFRDCHN
;
A
#
# COMPACT_ATOMS: atom_id res chain seq x y z
N MET A 1 14.14 -4.73 -6.64
CA MET A 1 13.58 -3.42 -6.25
C MET A 1 13.89 -2.38 -7.33
N ASP A 2 12.90 -1.60 -7.74
CA ASP A 2 13.03 -0.58 -8.79
C ASP A 2 13.73 0.69 -8.25
N HIS A 3 14.97 0.89 -8.66
CA HIS A 3 15.80 2.02 -8.22
C HIS A 3 15.25 3.39 -8.66
N ARG A 4 14.57 3.47 -9.81
CA ARG A 4 13.94 4.71 -10.30
C ARG A 4 12.77 5.12 -9.41
N LEU A 5 11.98 4.13 -8.96
CA LEU A 5 10.89 4.36 -8.01
C LEU A 5 11.42 4.88 -6.67
N VAL A 6 12.52 4.30 -6.18
CA VAL A 6 13.15 4.73 -4.92
C VAL A 6 13.75 6.14 -5.05
N ALA A 7 14.42 6.46 -6.17
CA ALA A 7 14.95 7.80 -6.43
C ALA A 7 13.83 8.85 -6.45
N TRP A 8 12.74 8.59 -7.18
CA TRP A 8 11.57 9.46 -7.20
C TRP A 8 10.99 9.68 -5.79
N ALA A 9 10.91 8.62 -4.98
CA ALA A 9 10.39 8.74 -3.62
C ALA A 9 11.27 9.62 -2.72
N ARG A 10 12.59 9.59 -2.90
CA ARG A 10 13.52 10.50 -2.20
C ARG A 10 13.26 11.96 -2.58
N GLU A 11 13.04 12.23 -3.88
CA GLU A 11 12.66 13.56 -4.36
C GLU A 11 11.34 14.05 -3.78
N VAL A 12 10.32 13.18 -3.75
CA VAL A 12 9.02 13.50 -3.14
C VAL A 12 9.21 13.84 -1.66
N LYS A 13 9.93 13.00 -0.92
CA LYS A 13 10.18 13.22 0.51
C LYS A 13 10.96 14.50 0.79
N ALA A 14 11.92 14.83 -0.05
CA ALA A 14 12.69 16.08 0.06
C ALA A 14 11.80 17.31 -0.16
N ARG A 15 10.85 17.24 -1.11
CA ARG A 15 9.88 18.31 -1.36
C ARG A 15 8.91 18.49 -0.19
N GLU A 16 8.44 17.40 0.41
CA GLU A 16 7.53 17.46 1.54
C GLU A 16 8.16 18.07 2.80
N ARG A 17 9.45 17.80 3.02
CA ARG A 17 10.19 18.41 4.14
C ARG A 17 10.35 19.94 4.01
N ARG A 18 10.30 20.49 2.80
CA ARG A 18 10.37 21.93 2.54
C ARG A 18 9.03 22.66 2.65
N ARG A 19 7.94 21.89 2.68
CA ARG A 19 6.60 22.40 3.01
C ARG A 19 6.41 22.29 4.52
N ASP A 20 5.35 22.91 5.06
CA ASP A 20 5.02 22.76 6.47
C ASP A 20 5.07 21.30 6.89
N PRO A 21 5.75 20.99 8.03
CA PRO A 21 5.91 19.61 8.46
C PRO A 21 4.54 18.95 8.54
N PRO A 22 4.32 17.81 7.89
CA PRO A 22 3.04 17.15 7.91
C PRO A 22 2.70 16.78 9.36
N ALA A 23 1.44 16.94 9.74
CA ALA A 23 0.96 16.59 11.08
C ALA A 23 1.26 15.11 11.45
N ARG A 24 1.50 14.27 10.44
CA ARG A 24 1.92 12.86 10.58
C ARG A 24 2.99 12.51 9.56
N ASN A 25 4.01 11.74 9.97
CA ASN A 25 5.05 11.24 9.08
C ASN A 25 4.53 10.06 8.26
N ILE A 26 3.90 10.34 7.11
CA ILE A 26 3.36 9.33 6.20
C ILE A 26 4.48 8.86 5.25
N PRO A 27 4.74 7.55 5.12
CA PRO A 27 5.67 7.02 4.12
C PRO A 27 5.28 7.39 2.69
N VAL A 28 6.29 7.66 1.86
CA VAL A 28 6.10 7.97 0.43
C VAL A 28 5.86 6.73 -0.40
N LEU A 29 6.50 5.60 -0.04
CA LEU A 29 6.32 4.31 -0.69
C LEU A 29 5.59 3.34 0.23
N TRP A 30 4.76 2.48 -0.34
CA TRP A 30 4.04 1.46 0.40
C TRP A 30 4.10 0.11 -0.31
N LEU A 31 4.68 -0.88 0.38
CA LEU A 31 4.61 -2.27 -0.05
C LEU A 31 3.23 -2.82 0.30
N PHE A 32 2.47 -3.21 -0.71
CA PHE A 32 1.26 -4.00 -0.50
C PHE A 32 1.64 -5.47 -0.53
N THR A 33 1.50 -6.18 0.58
CA THR A 33 1.76 -7.61 0.58
C THR A 33 0.57 -8.39 -0.01
N ASP A 34 0.86 -9.59 -0.49
CA ASP A 34 -0.11 -10.46 -1.14
C ASP A 34 0.38 -11.90 -0.96
N ALA A 35 -0.52 -12.82 -0.58
CA ALA A 35 -0.11 -14.18 -0.24
C ALA A 35 0.54 -14.93 -1.42
N LEU A 36 0.12 -14.62 -2.66
CA LEU A 36 0.66 -15.26 -3.87
C LEU A 36 1.95 -14.60 -4.35
N ARG A 37 2.00 -13.25 -4.35
CA ARG A 37 3.10 -12.49 -4.94
C ARG A 37 4.19 -12.10 -3.96
N VAL A 38 3.91 -12.17 -2.67
CA VAL A 38 4.85 -11.89 -1.56
C VAL A 38 4.75 -13.03 -0.56
N PRO A 39 5.12 -14.27 -0.94
CA PRO A 39 4.98 -15.43 -0.08
C PRO A 39 5.79 -15.30 1.22
N ASP A 40 6.95 -14.65 1.16
CA ASP A 40 7.74 -14.26 2.33
C ASP A 40 7.69 -12.73 2.55
N PRO A 41 6.69 -12.22 3.28
CA PRO A 41 6.60 -10.80 3.57
C PRO A 41 7.68 -10.29 4.53
N GLN A 42 8.32 -11.17 5.31
CA GLN A 42 9.41 -10.78 6.21
C GLN A 42 10.66 -10.46 5.41
N ALA A 43 11.07 -11.32 4.46
CA ALA A 43 12.18 -11.03 3.56
C ALA A 43 11.93 -9.77 2.74
N ALA A 44 10.68 -9.60 2.23
CA ALA A 44 10.30 -8.40 1.51
C ALA A 44 10.45 -7.12 2.34
N VAL A 45 10.00 -7.13 3.58
CA VAL A 45 10.11 -6.00 4.52
C VAL A 45 11.58 -5.71 4.86
N ALA A 46 12.42 -6.73 5.05
CA ALA A 46 13.84 -6.55 5.33
C ALA A 46 14.58 -5.78 4.23
N ALA A 47 14.15 -5.95 2.99
CA ALA A 47 14.76 -5.31 1.82
C ALA A 47 14.28 -3.87 1.59
N LEU A 48 13.28 -3.36 2.31
CA LEU A 48 12.71 -2.04 2.07
C LEU A 48 13.64 -0.90 2.50
N PRO A 49 13.71 0.20 1.72
CA PRO A 49 14.42 1.41 2.12
C PRO A 49 13.80 2.03 3.38
N ARG A 50 14.58 2.05 4.46
CA ARG A 50 14.15 2.65 5.73
C ARG A 50 13.75 4.12 5.55
N ARG A 51 12.81 4.60 6.35
CA ARG A 51 12.33 5.99 6.37
C ARG A 51 11.60 6.45 5.09
N LEU A 52 11.54 5.62 4.03
CA LEU A 52 10.78 5.91 2.82
C LEU A 52 9.52 5.06 2.72
N CYS A 53 9.56 3.84 3.26
CA CYS A 53 8.55 2.82 3.06
C CYS A 53 7.65 2.63 4.27
N GLY A 54 6.40 2.27 3.99
CA GLY A 54 5.44 1.63 4.88
C GLY A 54 4.97 0.31 4.28
N VAL A 55 4.23 -0.47 5.05
CA VAL A 55 3.71 -1.78 4.64
C VAL A 55 2.20 -1.83 4.85
N VAL A 56 1.49 -2.28 3.83
CA VAL A 56 0.08 -2.69 3.90
C VAL A 56 0.04 -4.22 3.89
N PHE A 57 -0.24 -4.82 5.03
CA PHE A 57 -0.34 -6.26 5.17
C PHE A 57 -1.71 -6.76 4.70
N ARG A 58 -1.74 -7.50 3.58
CA ARG A 58 -2.95 -7.94 2.87
C ARG A 58 -3.12 -9.45 2.74
N HIS A 59 -2.43 -10.28 3.46
CA HIS A 59 -2.53 -11.75 3.43
C HIS A 59 -3.93 -12.23 3.86
N ASP A 60 -4.96 -11.86 3.09
CA ASP A 60 -6.35 -12.21 3.37
C ASP A 60 -6.57 -13.69 3.07
N GLY A 61 -7.22 -14.40 3.98
CA GLY A 61 -7.50 -15.83 3.81
C GLY A 61 -6.29 -16.76 4.02
N ALA A 62 -5.09 -16.24 4.25
CA ALA A 62 -3.93 -17.08 4.53
C ALA A 62 -4.06 -17.81 5.86
N ALA A 63 -3.78 -19.11 5.86
CA ALA A 63 -3.63 -19.88 7.10
C ALA A 63 -2.55 -19.23 7.98
N GLY A 64 -2.80 -19.12 9.29
CA GLY A 64 -1.85 -18.49 10.20
C GLY A 64 -1.68 -16.96 10.01
N ARG A 65 -2.61 -16.27 9.34
CA ARG A 65 -2.56 -14.82 9.09
C ARG A 65 -2.20 -13.99 10.32
N ALA A 66 -2.74 -14.34 11.49
CA ALA A 66 -2.48 -13.61 12.74
C ALA A 66 -1.03 -13.78 13.21
N ALA A 67 -0.49 -14.99 13.15
CA ALA A 67 0.91 -15.27 13.51
C ALA A 67 1.87 -14.55 12.53
N LEU A 68 1.58 -14.60 11.24
CA LEU A 68 2.35 -13.91 10.21
C LEU A 68 2.31 -12.39 10.41
N ALA A 69 1.15 -11.82 10.68
CA ALA A 69 1.00 -10.39 10.98
C ALA A 69 1.83 -9.97 12.21
N LYS A 70 1.85 -10.81 13.25
CA LYS A 70 2.66 -10.59 14.45
C LYS A 70 4.17 -10.61 14.14
N ALA A 71 4.62 -11.55 13.30
CA ALA A 71 6.02 -11.65 12.88
C ALA A 71 6.44 -10.43 12.05
N VAL A 72 5.65 -10.06 11.03
CA VAL A 72 5.86 -8.86 10.20
C VAL A 72 5.85 -7.59 11.06
N SER A 73 4.92 -7.49 12.02
CA SER A 73 4.86 -6.33 12.91
C SER A 73 6.11 -6.17 13.77
N ARG A 74 6.64 -7.27 14.35
CA ARG A 74 7.90 -7.22 15.10
C ARG A 74 9.04 -6.69 14.24
N GLN A 75 9.17 -7.21 13.02
CA GLN A 75 10.21 -6.77 12.10
C GLN A 75 10.03 -5.31 11.66
N CYS A 76 8.81 -4.89 11.34
CA CYS A 76 8.52 -3.50 11.00
C CYS A 76 8.91 -2.55 12.14
N ARG A 77 8.66 -2.93 13.41
CA ARG A 77 9.09 -2.14 14.58
C ARG A 77 10.61 -2.04 14.67
N THR A 78 11.33 -3.15 14.54
CA THR A 78 12.81 -3.16 14.56
C THR A 78 13.40 -2.25 13.47
N LEU A 79 12.75 -2.19 12.30
CA LEU A 79 13.20 -1.39 11.15
C LEU A 79 12.63 0.04 11.14
N ALA A 80 11.79 0.40 12.12
CA ALA A 80 11.05 1.65 12.17
C ALA A 80 10.22 1.92 10.89
N ILE A 81 9.62 0.85 10.33
CA ILE A 81 8.74 0.89 9.15
C ILE A 81 7.28 0.88 9.61
N PRO A 82 6.46 1.88 9.28
CA PRO A 82 5.04 1.87 9.58
C PRO A 82 4.32 0.68 8.94
N LEU A 83 3.45 0.02 9.73
CA LEU A 83 2.64 -1.10 9.30
C LEU A 83 1.16 -0.77 9.45
N VAL A 84 0.36 -1.10 8.45
CA VAL A 84 -1.10 -1.13 8.52
C VAL A 84 -1.63 -2.50 8.08
N VAL A 85 -2.67 -2.99 8.74
CA VAL A 85 -3.33 -4.27 8.43
C VAL A 85 -4.60 -4.01 7.63
N ALA A 86 -4.77 -4.69 6.51
CA ALA A 86 -5.93 -4.51 5.65
C ALA A 86 -7.18 -5.20 6.20
N GLY A 87 -8.29 -4.45 6.28
CA GLY A 87 -9.64 -4.94 6.49
C GLY A 87 -9.95 -5.52 7.89
N ASN A 88 -9.01 -5.45 8.85
CA ASN A 88 -9.20 -6.03 10.19
C ASN A 88 -8.58 -5.14 11.27
N ALA A 89 -9.42 -4.30 11.89
CA ALA A 89 -8.98 -3.36 12.92
C ALA A 89 -8.58 -4.07 14.23
N ARG A 90 -9.23 -5.19 14.55
CA ARG A 90 -8.91 -5.99 15.74
C ARG A 90 -7.51 -6.62 15.63
N LEU A 91 -7.20 -7.21 14.49
CA LEU A 91 -5.86 -7.74 14.23
C LEU A 91 -4.83 -6.61 14.22
N ALA A 92 -5.13 -5.47 13.58
CA ALA A 92 -4.25 -4.31 13.59
C ALA A 92 -3.90 -3.87 15.01
N ALA A 93 -4.89 -3.74 15.88
CA ALA A 93 -4.70 -3.41 17.29
C ALA A 93 -3.87 -4.45 18.04
N ALA A 94 -4.16 -5.74 17.85
CA ALA A 94 -3.47 -6.86 18.51
C ALA A 94 -1.97 -6.90 18.17
N VAL A 95 -1.58 -6.45 16.96
CA VAL A 95 -0.16 -6.39 16.57
C VAL A 95 0.45 -4.99 16.71
N GLY A 96 -0.30 -4.02 17.23
CA GLY A 96 0.17 -2.63 17.41
C GLY A 96 0.37 -1.86 16.10
N ALA A 97 -0.36 -2.24 15.03
CA ALA A 97 -0.32 -1.62 13.71
C ALA A 97 -1.49 -0.64 13.50
N GLY A 98 -1.42 0.15 12.42
CA GLY A 98 -2.54 0.89 11.89
C GLY A 98 -3.47 0.01 11.04
N VAL A 99 -4.47 0.61 10.40
CA VAL A 99 -5.44 -0.11 9.57
C VAL A 99 -5.49 0.44 8.15
N HIS A 100 -5.67 -0.45 7.18
CA HIS A 100 -5.97 -0.10 5.81
C HIS A 100 -7.43 -0.46 5.49
N LEU A 101 -8.23 0.55 5.16
CA LEU A 101 -9.63 0.42 4.79
C LEU A 101 -9.78 0.09 3.30
N ARG A 102 -10.73 -0.76 2.95
CA ARG A 102 -11.07 -1.05 1.56
C ARG A 102 -12.17 -0.09 1.10
N ASN A 103 -11.87 0.74 0.11
CA ASN A 103 -12.85 1.69 -0.49
C ASN A 103 -13.54 2.59 0.54
N GLY A 104 -12.82 2.99 1.58
CA GLY A 104 -13.35 3.79 2.66
C GLY A 104 -14.39 3.07 3.54
N ARG A 105 -14.61 1.77 3.35
CA ARG A 105 -15.60 1.02 4.12
C ARG A 105 -15.09 0.72 5.52
N ARG A 106 -16.01 0.67 6.48
CA ARG A 106 -15.72 0.25 7.85
C ARG A 106 -15.23 -1.21 7.85
N THR A 107 -14.37 -1.55 8.79
CA THR A 107 -13.99 -2.93 9.03
C THR A 107 -15.17 -3.70 9.65
N ALA A 108 -15.25 -5.00 9.39
CA ALA A 108 -16.36 -5.85 9.84
C ALA A 108 -16.48 -5.90 11.38
N ASP A 109 -15.41 -5.65 12.09
CA ASP A 109 -15.28 -5.75 13.55
C ASP A 109 -15.67 -4.47 14.31
N GLY A 110 -16.35 -3.52 13.65
CA GLY A 110 -16.91 -2.33 14.28
C GLY A 110 -16.05 -1.07 14.12
N GLY A 111 -16.28 -0.08 14.96
CA GLY A 111 -15.67 1.23 14.82
C GLY A 111 -14.15 1.23 15.07
N LEU A 112 -13.39 1.92 14.22
CA LEU A 112 -11.93 1.99 14.29
C LEU A 112 -11.40 2.50 15.63
N ARG A 113 -12.05 3.55 16.17
CA ARG A 113 -11.66 4.20 17.44
C ARG A 113 -11.72 3.26 18.65
N ARG A 114 -12.51 2.19 18.58
CA ARG A 114 -12.59 1.19 19.64
C ARG A 114 -11.31 0.37 19.76
N TRP A 115 -10.62 0.14 18.65
CA TRP A 115 -9.50 -0.79 18.58
C TRP A 115 -8.15 -0.10 18.46
N LEU A 116 -8.08 1.01 17.75
CA LEU A 116 -6.81 1.64 17.39
C LEU A 116 -6.40 2.71 18.41
N ARG A 117 -5.11 2.81 18.63
CA ARG A 117 -4.51 3.93 19.36
C ARG A 117 -4.74 5.23 18.59
N PRO A 118 -4.84 6.39 19.25
CA PRO A 118 -5.03 7.68 18.57
C PRO A 118 -3.96 8.01 17.53
N ALA A 119 -2.72 7.58 17.77
CA ALA A 119 -1.60 7.78 16.85
C ALA A 119 -1.50 6.74 15.72
N ALA A 120 -2.34 5.69 15.71
CA ALA A 120 -2.30 4.67 14.67
C ALA A 120 -2.69 5.24 13.31
N LEU A 121 -1.96 4.87 12.27
CA LEU A 121 -2.26 5.29 10.90
C LEU A 121 -3.53 4.62 10.38
N VAL A 122 -4.36 5.41 9.75
CA VAL A 122 -5.51 4.93 8.97
C VAL A 122 -5.23 5.23 7.50
N THR A 123 -5.16 4.20 6.69
CA THR A 123 -5.04 4.35 5.23
C THR A 123 -6.25 3.75 4.54
N SER A 124 -6.52 4.12 3.30
CA SER A 124 -7.62 3.56 2.53
C SER A 124 -7.26 3.37 1.07
N SER A 125 -7.93 2.45 0.37
CA SER A 125 -8.03 2.48 -1.09
C SER A 125 -9.28 3.25 -1.52
N ALA A 126 -9.25 3.80 -2.74
CA ALA A 126 -10.41 4.41 -3.38
C ALA A 126 -10.33 4.23 -4.91
N HIS A 127 -11.48 3.93 -5.53
CA HIS A 127 -11.64 3.79 -6.98
C HIS A 127 -12.54 4.90 -7.57
N SER A 128 -13.19 5.66 -6.69
CA SER A 128 -14.15 6.70 -7.06
C SER A 128 -14.14 7.87 -6.07
N GLY A 129 -14.77 8.97 -6.46
CA GLY A 129 -14.98 10.11 -5.54
C GLY A 129 -15.85 9.75 -4.32
N ALA A 130 -16.75 8.79 -4.46
CA ALA A 130 -17.56 8.30 -3.34
C ALA A 130 -16.71 7.54 -2.32
N ASP A 131 -15.78 6.67 -2.80
CA ASP A 131 -14.84 5.97 -1.93
C ASP A 131 -13.92 6.95 -1.20
N LEU A 132 -13.46 7.98 -1.92
CA LEU A 132 -12.63 9.02 -1.35
C LEU A 132 -13.34 9.79 -0.23
N ARG A 133 -14.61 10.18 -0.45
CA ARG A 133 -15.41 10.82 0.61
C ARG A 133 -15.54 9.92 1.83
N ARG A 134 -15.85 8.64 1.65
CA ARG A 134 -15.91 7.67 2.75
C ARG A 134 -14.59 7.54 3.49
N ALA A 135 -13.46 7.42 2.76
CA ALA A 135 -12.14 7.33 3.38
C ALA A 135 -11.85 8.56 4.26
N ARG A 136 -12.20 9.75 3.80
CA ARG A 136 -12.04 11.00 4.55
C ARG A 136 -12.94 11.06 5.81
N THR A 137 -14.22 10.66 5.69
CA THR A 137 -15.12 10.55 6.84
C THR A 137 -14.57 9.57 7.90
N MET A 138 -13.85 8.54 7.47
CA MET A 138 -13.19 7.58 8.35
C MET A 138 -11.85 8.08 8.91
N GLY A 139 -11.41 9.30 8.57
CA GLY A 139 -10.17 9.90 9.04
C GLY A 139 -8.92 9.24 8.45
N ALA A 140 -8.95 8.87 7.17
CA ALA A 140 -7.79 8.29 6.50
C ALA A 140 -6.66 9.33 6.37
N ASP A 141 -5.46 8.96 6.81
CA ASP A 141 -4.24 9.77 6.71
C ASP A 141 -3.63 9.73 5.30
N ALA A 142 -3.91 8.64 4.55
CA ALA A 142 -3.50 8.47 3.17
C ALA A 142 -4.53 7.62 2.40
N VAL A 143 -4.79 8.00 1.13
CA VAL A 143 -5.75 7.30 0.28
C VAL A 143 -5.07 6.87 -1.02
N PHE A 144 -5.03 5.56 -1.27
CA PHE A 144 -4.48 4.98 -2.49
C PHE A 144 -5.55 4.95 -3.59
N LEU A 145 -5.37 5.80 -4.58
CA LEU A 145 -6.26 5.89 -5.74
C LEU A 145 -5.84 4.85 -6.78
N SER A 146 -6.69 3.88 -7.04
CA SER A 146 -6.37 2.70 -7.86
C SER A 146 -7.50 2.26 -8.78
N PRO A 147 -7.17 1.51 -9.87
CA PRO A 147 -5.83 1.33 -10.38
C PRO A 147 -5.36 2.57 -11.16
N THR A 148 -4.17 3.08 -10.87
CA THR A 148 -3.62 4.25 -11.56
C THR A 148 -3.35 3.94 -13.02
N LEU A 149 -2.73 2.78 -13.29
CA LEU A 149 -2.36 2.26 -14.60
C LEU A 149 -2.77 0.77 -14.68
N PRO A 150 -2.81 0.16 -15.89
CA PRO A 150 -3.01 -1.28 -16.02
C PRO A 150 -2.07 -2.07 -15.11
N THR A 151 -2.58 -3.10 -14.45
CA THR A 151 -1.83 -3.81 -13.41
C THR A 151 -2.05 -5.32 -13.49
N ARG A 152 -0.98 -6.07 -13.25
CA ARG A 152 -1.04 -7.54 -13.16
C ARG A 152 -1.92 -8.05 -12.01
N SER A 153 -2.21 -7.21 -11.02
CA SER A 153 -3.08 -7.60 -9.89
C SER A 153 -4.55 -7.79 -10.29
N HIS A 154 -4.98 -7.09 -11.33
CA HIS A 154 -6.35 -7.13 -11.85
C HIS A 154 -6.27 -7.04 -13.37
N PRO A 155 -5.89 -8.13 -14.07
CA PRO A 155 -5.78 -8.15 -15.52
C PRO A 155 -7.14 -7.80 -16.14
N GLY A 156 -7.14 -6.92 -17.14
CA GLY A 156 -8.36 -6.50 -17.83
C GLY A 156 -9.21 -5.45 -17.09
N ALA A 157 -8.94 -5.15 -15.82
CA ALA A 157 -9.67 -4.10 -15.13
C ALA A 157 -9.30 -2.71 -15.71
N PRO A 158 -10.29 -1.82 -15.97
CA PRO A 158 -10.05 -0.49 -16.48
C PRO A 158 -9.23 0.33 -15.48
N ALA A 159 -8.10 0.90 -15.95
CA ALA A 159 -7.30 1.82 -15.16
C ALA A 159 -7.83 3.25 -15.27
N LEU A 160 -7.60 4.05 -14.23
CA LEU A 160 -7.96 5.47 -14.24
C LEU A 160 -7.19 6.24 -15.33
N GLY A 161 -5.96 5.86 -15.60
CA GLY A 161 -5.03 6.66 -16.37
C GLY A 161 -4.60 7.92 -15.59
N ILE A 162 -3.51 8.55 -16.05
CA ILE A 162 -2.91 9.68 -15.32
C ILE A 162 -3.86 10.87 -15.17
N VAL A 163 -4.63 11.18 -16.21
CA VAL A 163 -5.53 12.36 -16.22
C VAL A 163 -6.67 12.20 -15.20
N ARG A 164 -7.39 11.07 -15.25
CA ARG A 164 -8.48 10.79 -14.29
C ARG A 164 -7.96 10.63 -12.87
N TRP A 165 -6.81 9.96 -12.74
CA TRP A 165 -6.13 9.85 -11.46
C TRP A 165 -5.81 11.23 -10.88
N ALA A 166 -5.24 12.15 -11.69
CA ALA A 166 -4.91 13.50 -11.26
C ALA A 166 -6.15 14.30 -10.84
N ALA A 167 -7.26 14.19 -11.57
CA ALA A 167 -8.53 14.84 -11.22
C ALA A 167 -9.06 14.32 -9.86
N LEU A 168 -9.05 12.99 -9.65
CA LEU A 168 -9.50 12.38 -8.39
C LEU A 168 -8.58 12.74 -7.23
N ALA A 169 -7.26 12.77 -7.46
CA ALA A 169 -6.27 13.09 -6.45
C ALA A 169 -6.33 14.57 -5.99
N ARG A 170 -6.76 15.49 -6.86
CA ARG A 170 -7.05 16.87 -6.43
C ARG A 170 -8.18 16.93 -5.42
N LEU A 171 -9.21 16.08 -5.56
CA LEU A 171 -10.28 15.95 -4.56
C LEU A 171 -9.77 15.33 -3.25
N ALA A 172 -8.73 14.50 -3.31
CA ALA A 172 -8.07 13.93 -2.12
C ALA A 172 -7.20 14.96 -1.36
N ARG A 173 -7.09 16.20 -1.88
CA ARG A 173 -6.20 17.23 -1.32
C ARG A 173 -4.77 16.67 -1.17
N ASN A 174 -4.27 16.59 0.05
CA ASN A 174 -2.91 16.12 0.33
C ASN A 174 -2.82 14.62 0.72
N GLU A 175 -3.87 13.83 0.54
CA GLU A 175 -3.95 12.44 1.00
C GLU A 175 -3.76 11.41 -0.14
N GLY A 176 -3.81 11.88 -1.41
CA GLY A 176 -3.82 11.02 -2.59
C GLY A 176 -2.47 10.40 -2.93
N MET A 177 -2.42 9.07 -2.99
CA MET A 177 -1.28 8.27 -3.42
C MET A 177 -1.64 7.41 -4.63
N ALA A 178 -0.68 7.13 -5.50
CA ALA A 178 -0.89 6.26 -6.66
C ALA A 178 -0.78 4.79 -6.27
N LEU A 179 -1.67 3.92 -6.82
CA LEU A 179 -1.59 2.48 -6.63
C LEU A 179 -2.06 1.76 -7.90
N GLY A 180 -1.40 0.66 -8.24
CA GLY A 180 -1.69 -0.17 -9.40
C GLY A 180 -0.93 0.27 -10.65
N GLY A 181 -0.10 -0.62 -11.18
CA GLY A 181 0.76 -0.40 -12.33
C GLY A 181 1.87 0.64 -12.11
N VAL A 182 2.20 0.96 -10.85
CA VAL A 182 3.23 1.95 -10.52
C VAL A 182 4.61 1.31 -10.55
N GLU A 183 5.45 1.80 -11.46
CA GLU A 183 6.84 1.39 -11.67
C GLU A 183 7.71 2.65 -11.87
N GLY A 184 9.02 2.55 -11.70
CA GLY A 184 9.95 3.68 -11.80
C GLY A 184 9.93 4.41 -13.14
N ARG A 185 9.64 3.69 -14.24
CA ARG A 185 9.48 4.29 -15.58
C ARG A 185 8.23 5.17 -15.68
N MET A 186 7.22 4.94 -14.82
CA MET A 186 5.92 5.60 -14.87
C MET A 186 5.77 6.74 -13.88
N VAL A 187 6.52 6.76 -12.78
CA VAL A 187 6.35 7.76 -11.71
C VAL A 187 6.59 9.20 -12.16
N ARG A 188 7.42 9.42 -13.19
CA ARG A 188 7.64 10.74 -13.77
C ARG A 188 6.41 11.31 -14.49
N ARG A 189 5.44 10.47 -14.85
CA ARG A 189 4.15 10.89 -15.42
C ARG A 189 3.15 11.33 -14.36
N LEU A 190 3.38 10.98 -13.09
CA LEU A 190 2.54 11.44 -11.99
C LEU A 190 2.76 12.95 -11.77
N PRO A 191 1.71 13.69 -11.43
CA PRO A 191 1.84 15.11 -11.10
C PRO A 191 2.84 15.34 -9.97
N ARG A 192 3.57 16.46 -10.04
CA ARG A 192 4.57 16.82 -9.01
C ARG A 192 4.01 16.91 -7.58
N TRP A 193 2.72 17.07 -7.42
CA TRP A 193 2.05 17.11 -6.12
C TRP A 193 1.58 15.72 -5.65
N CYS A 194 1.81 14.64 -6.42
CA CYS A 194 1.59 13.28 -5.95
C CYS A 194 2.49 13.00 -4.74
N ARG A 195 1.88 12.59 -3.64
CA ARG A 195 2.57 12.43 -2.36
C ARG A 195 3.24 11.09 -2.15
N GLY A 196 2.92 10.11 -2.95
CA GLY A 196 3.50 8.78 -2.81
C GLY A 196 2.84 7.73 -3.67
N ALA A 197 3.31 6.51 -3.52
CA ALA A 197 2.83 5.38 -4.28
C ALA A 197 2.87 4.07 -3.51
N GLY A 198 1.88 3.21 -3.79
CA GLY A 198 1.87 1.81 -3.40
C GLY A 198 2.28 0.92 -4.57
N ALA A 199 3.04 -0.12 -4.29
CA ALA A 199 3.44 -1.12 -5.27
C ALA A 199 3.59 -2.51 -4.62
N ILE A 200 3.66 -3.55 -5.45
CA ILE A 200 4.03 -4.91 -5.05
C ILE A 200 5.36 -5.24 -5.72
N GLY A 201 5.35 -5.68 -7.00
CA GLY A 201 6.54 -6.15 -7.70
C GLY A 201 7.68 -5.13 -7.75
N ALA A 202 7.39 -3.84 -8.01
CA ALA A 202 8.42 -2.80 -8.07
C ALA A 202 9.20 -2.59 -6.76
N LEU A 203 8.65 -3.03 -5.62
CA LEU A 203 9.32 -2.97 -4.31
C LEU A 203 9.92 -4.30 -3.88
N MET A 204 9.74 -5.37 -4.65
CA MET A 204 10.39 -6.66 -4.42
C MET A 204 11.85 -6.65 -4.92
N ALA A 205 12.66 -7.55 -4.40
CA ALA A 205 14.00 -7.80 -4.95
C ALA A 205 13.90 -8.33 -6.39
N ALA A 206 14.85 -7.97 -7.25
CA ALA A 206 14.93 -8.55 -8.58
C ALA A 206 15.08 -10.08 -8.47
N GLY A 207 14.26 -10.83 -9.21
CA GLY A 207 14.22 -12.31 -9.17
C GLY A 207 12.99 -12.90 -8.46
N ALA A 208 12.25 -12.15 -7.65
CA ALA A 208 11.04 -12.66 -7.02
C ALA A 208 9.85 -12.80 -7.99
N ASP A 209 9.87 -12.09 -9.11
CA ASP A 209 8.82 -12.17 -10.14
C ASP A 209 8.90 -13.45 -11.01
N ASP A 210 10.09 -14.06 -11.17
CA ASP A 210 10.27 -15.27 -11.99
C ASP A 210 9.75 -16.55 -11.34
N VAL A 211 9.75 -16.63 -10.03
CA VAL A 211 9.24 -17.78 -9.27
C VAL A 211 7.71 -17.86 -9.38
N CYS A 212 7.04 -16.71 -9.46
CA CYS A 212 5.57 -16.66 -9.54
C CYS A 212 5.03 -17.05 -10.93
N CYS A 213 5.76 -16.76 -12.02
CA CYS A 213 5.38 -17.19 -13.37
C CYS A 213 5.45 -18.70 -13.53
N ARG A 214 6.43 -19.37 -12.91
CA ARG A 214 6.59 -20.83 -13.00
C ARG A 214 5.52 -21.59 -12.20
N ALA A 215 5.11 -21.07 -11.04
CA ALA A 215 4.04 -21.68 -10.23
C ALA A 215 2.66 -21.60 -10.89
N ALA A 216 2.36 -20.52 -11.61
CA ALA A 216 1.09 -20.35 -12.31
C ALA A 216 0.94 -21.23 -13.55
N THR A 217 2.04 -21.64 -14.18
CA THR A 217 2.05 -22.53 -15.35
C THR A 217 1.80 -23.98 -14.94
N VAL A 218 2.35 -24.42 -13.81
CA VAL A 218 2.19 -25.80 -13.31
C VAL A 218 0.74 -26.09 -12.87
N PHE A 219 -0.03 -25.09 -12.43
CA PHE A 219 -1.43 -25.28 -12.01
C PHE A 219 -2.43 -25.37 -13.19
N ARG A 220 -2.06 -24.94 -14.39
CA ARG A 220 -2.93 -25.07 -15.59
C ARG A 220 -2.86 -26.45 -16.25
N ASP A 221 -1.76 -27.17 -16.08
CA ASP A 221 -1.56 -28.47 -16.77
C ASP A 221 -2.13 -29.66 -15.98
N CYS A 222 -2.68 -29.48 -14.78
CA CYS A 222 -3.31 -30.52 -14.00
C CYS A 222 -4.85 -30.62 -14.14
N HIS A 223 -5.47 -29.83 -15.03
CA HIS A 223 -6.93 -29.82 -15.26
C HIS A 223 -7.32 -29.91 -16.74
N ASN A 224 -6.54 -30.67 -17.54
CA ASN A 224 -6.96 -31.16 -18.86
C ASN A 224 -6.95 -32.67 -18.88
#